data_29fb71c9bdc01380c55dedb3c0f23fcb
#
_entry.id   29fb71c9bdc01380c55dedb3c0f23fcb
#
_cell.length_a   1.000
_cell.length_b   1.000
_cell.length_c   1.000
_cell.angle_alpha   90.00
_cell.angle_beta   90.00
_cell.angle_gamma   90.00
#
_symmetry.space_group_name_H-M   'P 1'
#
loop_
_entity.id
_entity.type
_entity.pdbx_description
1 polymer ?
#
loop_
_entity_poly.entity_id
_entity_poly.type
_entity_poly.pdbx_seq_one_letter_code
_entity_poly.pdbx_strand_id
1 'polypeptide(L)'
;MVNYKELGLVNTRDMFARAIKGGYAIPAFNFNNLEQLQAIIKASSELKSPVILQVSKGARNYANETLLRYMAEGAVEYAKELGCNHPEIVLHLDHGDSFELCKSCVDLGFSSVMIDGSALSYEDNIALTKKVVEYAHQFDVTVEGELGVLAGVEDEVSSDVCHYTKPEEVIDFVSRTGVDSLAISIGTSHGAYKFTPEQCTRDPKTGKLVPPPLAFDILDEIMEKIPGFPIVLHGSSSVPQEYVDIINEYGGKLPDAVGIPEEQLRKASKSAVCKINIDSDSRLAFTAAVRKVFHDKPGEFDPRKYCGPARDLMEQMYKHKIIDVLGSDNKLAQLD
;
A
#
# COMPACT_ATOMS: atom_id res chain seq x y z
N MET A 1 13.19 14.56 -17.76
CA MET A 1 12.55 14.54 -16.43
C MET A 1 11.16 15.12 -16.54
N VAL A 2 10.16 14.49 -15.96
CA VAL A 2 8.77 14.94 -15.89
C VAL A 2 8.50 15.45 -14.48
N ASN A 3 7.94 16.64 -14.34
CA ASN A 3 7.54 17.15 -13.04
C ASN A 3 6.16 16.55 -12.68
N TYR A 4 6.05 15.87 -11.56
CA TYR A 4 4.79 15.24 -11.12
C TYR A 4 3.64 16.25 -10.97
N LYS A 5 3.93 17.52 -10.67
CA LYS A 5 2.93 18.59 -10.56
C LYS A 5 2.26 18.89 -11.91
N GLU A 6 3.00 18.71 -13.02
CA GLU A 6 2.45 18.86 -14.38
C GLU A 6 1.47 17.73 -14.73
N LEU A 7 1.61 16.57 -14.07
CA LEU A 7 0.65 15.45 -14.17
C LEU A 7 -0.57 15.61 -13.24
N GLY A 8 -0.64 16.71 -12.47
CA GLY A 8 -1.71 16.95 -11.50
C GLY A 8 -1.59 16.12 -10.20
N LEU A 9 -0.44 15.48 -9.99
CA LEU A 9 -0.15 14.68 -8.80
C LEU A 9 0.30 15.57 -7.63
N VAL A 10 0.19 15.03 -6.40
CA VAL A 10 0.71 15.63 -5.17
C VAL A 10 1.74 14.69 -4.52
N ASN A 11 2.59 15.19 -3.62
CA ASN A 11 3.44 14.33 -2.80
C ASN A 11 2.77 13.98 -1.45
N THR A 12 3.43 13.19 -0.61
CA THR A 12 2.83 12.67 0.62
C THR A 12 2.88 13.64 1.80
N ARG A 13 3.67 14.71 1.75
CA ARG A 13 4.03 15.54 2.94
C ARG A 13 2.82 16.11 3.67
N ASP A 14 1.98 16.86 2.97
CA ASP A 14 0.82 17.51 3.60
C ASP A 14 -0.27 16.53 3.99
N MET A 15 -0.52 15.49 3.14
CA MET A 15 -1.54 14.48 3.45
C MET A 15 -1.16 13.64 4.66
N PHE A 16 0.13 13.30 4.85
CA PHE A 16 0.59 12.57 6.04
C PHE A 16 0.48 13.41 7.31
N ALA A 17 0.83 14.69 7.25
CA ALA A 17 0.65 15.60 8.38
C ALA A 17 -0.83 15.69 8.83
N ARG A 18 -1.76 15.77 7.86
CA ARG A 18 -3.20 15.74 8.14
C ARG A 18 -3.67 14.40 8.67
N ALA A 19 -3.16 13.29 8.13
CA ALA A 19 -3.51 11.93 8.55
C ALA A 19 -3.15 11.69 10.02
N ILE A 20 -1.92 12.02 10.42
CA ILE A 20 -1.46 11.90 11.81
C ILE A 20 -2.32 12.74 12.75
N LYS A 21 -2.55 14.03 12.41
CA LYS A 21 -3.37 14.92 13.21
C LYS A 21 -4.83 14.47 13.31
N GLY A 22 -5.35 13.85 12.26
CA GLY A 22 -6.74 13.41 12.15
C GLY A 22 -7.01 12.00 12.66
N GLY A 23 -5.98 11.21 12.98
CA GLY A 23 -6.11 9.82 13.44
C GLY A 23 -6.70 8.89 12.38
N TYR A 24 -6.20 8.98 11.13
CA TYR A 24 -6.55 8.11 10.01
C TYR A 24 -5.31 7.77 9.19
N ALA A 25 -5.39 6.77 8.32
CA ALA A 25 -4.30 6.44 7.40
C ALA A 25 -4.71 6.64 5.94
N ILE A 26 -3.77 7.07 5.11
CA ILE A 26 -3.95 7.16 3.66
C ILE A 26 -3.87 5.75 3.06
N PRO A 27 -4.85 5.34 2.25
CA PRO A 27 -4.76 4.07 1.53
C PRO A 27 -3.66 4.12 0.48
N ALA A 28 -2.77 3.14 0.52
CA ALA A 28 -1.78 2.90 -0.51
C ALA A 28 -2.14 1.60 -1.22
N PHE A 29 -2.80 1.75 -2.39
CA PHE A 29 -3.30 0.63 -3.16
C PHE A 29 -2.36 0.31 -4.32
N ASN A 30 -1.85 -0.93 -4.35
CA ASN A 30 -1.07 -1.44 -5.46
C ASN A 30 -1.99 -1.70 -6.67
N PHE A 31 -1.50 -1.37 -7.86
CA PHE A 31 -2.22 -1.67 -9.09
C PHE A 31 -1.28 -2.17 -10.20
N ASN A 32 -1.79 -3.05 -11.06
CA ASN A 32 -1.05 -3.70 -12.14
C ASN A 32 -1.73 -3.50 -13.50
N ASN A 33 -3.00 -3.09 -13.51
CA ASN A 33 -3.81 -3.00 -14.72
C ASN A 33 -4.83 -1.85 -14.64
N LEU A 34 -5.51 -1.61 -15.76
CA LEU A 34 -6.50 -0.54 -15.90
C LEU A 34 -7.71 -0.73 -14.98
N GLU A 35 -8.18 -1.96 -14.79
CA GLU A 35 -9.36 -2.26 -14.00
C GLU A 35 -9.16 -1.94 -12.52
N GLN A 36 -7.98 -2.28 -11.97
CA GLN A 36 -7.60 -1.89 -10.61
C GLN A 36 -7.53 -0.38 -10.47
N LEU A 37 -6.85 0.31 -11.41
CA LEU A 37 -6.75 1.77 -11.39
C LEU A 37 -8.12 2.45 -11.42
N GLN A 38 -9.02 2.01 -12.31
CA GLN A 38 -10.38 2.56 -12.39
C GLN A 38 -11.15 2.36 -11.08
N ALA A 39 -11.07 1.19 -10.47
CA ALA A 39 -11.76 0.89 -9.21
C ALA A 39 -11.22 1.74 -8.06
N ILE A 40 -9.89 1.92 -7.95
CA ILE A 40 -9.25 2.78 -6.96
C ILE A 40 -9.74 4.22 -7.09
N ILE A 41 -9.68 4.78 -8.31
CA ILE A 41 -10.05 6.18 -8.54
C ILE A 41 -11.54 6.42 -8.29
N LYS A 42 -12.42 5.49 -8.71
CA LYS A 42 -13.86 5.61 -8.42
C LYS A 42 -14.13 5.62 -6.91
N ALA A 43 -13.58 4.65 -6.19
CA ALA A 43 -13.77 4.56 -4.74
C ALA A 43 -13.25 5.81 -4.01
N SER A 44 -12.02 6.25 -4.35
CA SER A 44 -11.39 7.41 -3.71
C SER A 44 -12.13 8.72 -4.03
N SER A 45 -12.53 8.93 -5.28
CA SER A 45 -13.24 10.15 -5.71
C SER A 45 -14.63 10.25 -5.09
N GLU A 46 -15.39 9.17 -5.08
CA GLU A 46 -16.73 9.13 -4.48
C GLU A 46 -16.70 9.40 -2.98
N LEU A 47 -15.71 8.86 -2.29
CA LEU A 47 -15.53 9.02 -0.85
C LEU A 47 -14.70 10.25 -0.46
N LYS A 48 -14.25 11.04 -1.42
CA LYS A 48 -13.38 12.22 -1.19
C LYS A 48 -12.17 11.86 -0.31
N SER A 49 -11.54 10.72 -0.62
CA SER A 49 -10.36 10.22 0.07
C SER A 49 -9.09 10.56 -0.72
N PRO A 50 -8.03 11.08 -0.08
CA PRO A 50 -6.71 11.07 -0.68
C PRO A 50 -6.25 9.62 -0.92
N VAL A 51 -5.42 9.37 -1.92
CA VAL A 51 -4.98 8.03 -2.27
C VAL A 51 -3.54 7.99 -2.78
N ILE A 52 -2.84 6.92 -2.46
CA ILE A 52 -1.52 6.59 -3.00
C ILE A 52 -1.69 5.43 -3.99
N LEU A 53 -1.40 5.70 -5.26
CA LEU A 53 -1.27 4.70 -6.30
C LEU A 53 0.12 4.09 -6.20
N GLN A 54 0.22 2.85 -5.74
CA GLN A 54 1.48 2.15 -5.54
C GLN A 54 1.84 1.26 -6.72
N VAL A 55 3.12 1.22 -7.06
CA VAL A 55 3.66 0.43 -8.16
C VAL A 55 4.98 -0.19 -7.72
N SER A 56 5.02 -1.52 -7.62
CA SER A 56 6.27 -2.26 -7.44
C SER A 56 7.11 -2.24 -8.71
N LYS A 57 8.38 -2.66 -8.61
CA LYS A 57 9.25 -2.89 -9.76
C LYS A 57 8.61 -3.85 -10.77
N GLY A 58 8.01 -4.95 -10.29
CA GLY A 58 7.31 -5.93 -11.12
C GLY A 58 6.11 -5.35 -11.83
N ALA A 59 5.26 -4.60 -11.13
CA ALA A 59 4.11 -3.92 -11.71
C ALA A 59 4.53 -2.88 -12.76
N ARG A 60 5.60 -2.10 -12.48
CA ARG A 60 6.18 -1.15 -13.42
C ARG A 60 6.66 -1.81 -14.71
N ASN A 61 7.36 -2.94 -14.59
CA ASN A 61 7.83 -3.70 -15.74
C ASN A 61 6.67 -4.30 -16.55
N TYR A 62 5.65 -4.82 -15.85
CA TYR A 62 4.46 -5.39 -16.48
C TYR A 62 3.63 -4.35 -17.25
N ALA A 63 3.35 -3.21 -16.63
CA ALA A 63 2.55 -2.14 -17.24
C ALA A 63 3.30 -1.35 -18.31
N ASN A 64 4.63 -1.33 -18.31
CA ASN A 64 5.52 -0.43 -19.03
C ASN A 64 5.52 1.00 -18.44
N GLU A 65 6.71 1.54 -18.21
CA GLU A 65 6.90 2.82 -17.54
C GLU A 65 6.26 4.02 -18.25
N THR A 66 6.25 4.02 -19.59
CA THR A 66 5.61 5.09 -20.37
C THR A 66 4.09 5.06 -20.21
N LEU A 67 3.49 3.87 -20.37
CA LEU A 67 2.05 3.70 -20.19
C LEU A 67 1.63 4.05 -18.76
N LEU A 68 2.40 3.62 -17.76
CA LEU A 68 2.13 3.90 -16.37
C LEU A 68 2.03 5.41 -16.06
N ARG A 69 2.95 6.22 -16.62
CA ARG A 69 2.90 7.67 -16.47
C ARG A 69 1.59 8.26 -16.99
N TYR A 70 1.19 7.87 -18.21
CA TYR A 70 -0.07 8.34 -18.80
C TYR A 70 -1.30 7.78 -18.07
N MET A 71 -1.22 6.59 -17.51
CA MET A 71 -2.27 6.06 -16.63
C MET A 71 -2.41 6.91 -15.35
N ALA A 72 -1.31 7.35 -14.75
CA ALA A 72 -1.35 8.22 -13.57
C ALA A 72 -1.92 9.62 -13.88
N GLU A 73 -1.50 10.23 -14.99
CA GLU A 73 -2.08 11.49 -15.49
C GLU A 73 -3.58 11.32 -15.79
N GLY A 74 -3.95 10.27 -16.51
CA GLY A 74 -5.34 9.91 -16.80
C GLY A 74 -6.17 9.64 -15.54
N ALA A 75 -5.58 9.11 -14.47
CA ALA A 75 -6.25 8.91 -13.20
C ALA A 75 -6.69 10.24 -12.56
N VAL A 76 -5.85 11.28 -12.64
CA VAL A 76 -6.18 12.63 -12.15
C VAL A 76 -7.36 13.22 -12.96
N GLU A 77 -7.30 13.13 -14.27
CA GLU A 77 -8.39 13.63 -15.12
C GLU A 77 -9.70 12.83 -14.91
N TYR A 78 -9.60 11.51 -14.79
CA TYR A 78 -10.75 10.66 -14.49
C TYR A 78 -11.39 11.00 -13.14
N ALA A 79 -10.60 11.28 -12.10
CA ALA A 79 -11.13 11.75 -10.82
C ALA A 79 -11.92 13.06 -10.96
N LYS A 80 -11.43 14.00 -11.79
CA LYS A 80 -12.16 15.25 -12.10
C LYS A 80 -13.48 15.01 -12.84
N GLU A 81 -13.48 14.10 -13.81
CA GLU A 81 -14.71 13.68 -14.52
C GLU A 81 -15.76 13.09 -13.57
N LEU A 82 -15.31 12.41 -12.50
CA LEU A 82 -16.17 11.89 -11.44
C LEU A 82 -16.63 12.96 -10.43
N GLY A 83 -16.27 14.22 -10.63
CA GLY A 83 -16.67 15.34 -9.79
C GLY A 83 -15.73 15.67 -8.64
N CYS A 84 -14.56 15.01 -8.56
CA CYS A 84 -13.52 15.35 -7.62
C CYS A 84 -12.62 16.44 -8.21
N ASN A 85 -12.96 17.71 -8.02
CA ASN A 85 -12.26 18.82 -8.68
C ASN A 85 -10.79 19.00 -8.24
N HIS A 86 -10.46 18.54 -7.04
CA HIS A 86 -9.12 18.65 -6.45
C HIS A 86 -8.70 17.30 -5.87
N PRO A 87 -8.43 16.30 -6.74
CA PRO A 87 -8.01 14.98 -6.26
C PRO A 87 -6.59 15.05 -5.68
N GLU A 88 -6.39 14.43 -4.55
CA GLU A 88 -5.04 14.24 -3.96
C GLU A 88 -4.58 12.82 -4.26
N ILE A 89 -3.87 12.67 -5.36
CA ILE A 89 -3.34 11.42 -5.87
C ILE A 89 -1.81 11.46 -5.86
N VAL A 90 -1.18 10.48 -5.22
CA VAL A 90 0.26 10.25 -5.22
C VAL A 90 0.57 9.08 -6.14
N LEU A 91 1.59 9.18 -6.98
CA LEU A 91 2.19 8.03 -7.65
C LEU A 91 3.47 7.65 -6.91
N HIS A 92 3.52 6.44 -6.37
CA HIS A 92 4.55 5.99 -5.44
C HIS A 92 5.23 4.70 -5.92
N LEU A 93 6.57 4.69 -5.90
CA LEU A 93 7.36 3.46 -6.07
C LEU A 93 7.35 2.69 -4.75
N ASP A 94 6.88 1.44 -4.79
CA ASP A 94 6.84 0.50 -3.70
C ASP A 94 8.06 -0.43 -3.75
N HIS A 95 8.78 -0.58 -2.64
CA HIS A 95 10.00 -1.38 -2.52
C HIS A 95 11.05 -1.17 -3.64
N GLY A 96 11.53 0.06 -3.78
CA GLY A 96 12.68 0.32 -4.66
C GLY A 96 13.94 -0.38 -4.14
N ASP A 97 14.59 -1.18 -4.99
CA ASP A 97 15.75 -2.00 -4.64
C ASP A 97 17.11 -1.31 -4.91
N SER A 98 17.09 -0.15 -5.53
CA SER A 98 18.31 0.55 -5.94
C SER A 98 18.09 2.04 -6.12
N PHE A 99 19.17 2.81 -5.99
CA PHE A 99 19.17 4.24 -6.30
C PHE A 99 18.73 4.49 -7.75
N GLU A 100 19.19 3.69 -8.69
CA GLU A 100 18.90 3.83 -10.12
C GLU A 100 17.41 3.67 -10.43
N LEU A 101 16.74 2.74 -9.76
CA LEU A 101 15.29 2.56 -9.88
C LEU A 101 14.53 3.75 -9.31
N CYS A 102 14.86 4.17 -8.09
CA CYS A 102 14.24 5.35 -7.47
C CYS A 102 14.46 6.60 -8.33
N LYS A 103 15.68 6.82 -8.80
CA LYS A 103 16.01 7.93 -9.72
C LYS A 103 15.16 7.87 -10.99
N SER A 104 15.06 6.70 -11.63
CA SER A 104 14.24 6.52 -12.84
C SER A 104 12.76 6.86 -12.58
N CYS A 105 12.21 6.47 -11.44
CA CYS A 105 10.84 6.80 -11.06
C CYS A 105 10.65 8.32 -10.87
N VAL A 106 11.56 8.98 -10.15
CA VAL A 106 11.55 10.45 -9.99
C VAL A 106 11.61 11.14 -11.35
N ASP A 107 12.49 10.69 -12.25
CA ASP A 107 12.65 11.26 -13.60
C ASP A 107 11.38 11.09 -14.47
N LEU A 108 10.57 10.08 -14.20
CA LEU A 108 9.32 9.77 -14.88
C LEU A 108 8.09 10.47 -14.31
N GLY A 109 8.22 11.23 -13.22
CA GLY A 109 7.13 11.98 -12.61
C GLY A 109 6.42 11.28 -11.45
N PHE A 110 7.09 10.32 -10.79
CA PHE A 110 6.63 9.84 -9.50
C PHE A 110 6.75 10.96 -8.46
N SER A 111 5.73 11.11 -7.62
CA SER A 111 5.68 12.14 -6.58
C SER A 111 6.17 11.65 -5.21
N SER A 112 6.39 10.33 -5.11
CA SER A 112 6.94 9.67 -3.93
C SER A 112 7.67 8.40 -4.34
N VAL A 113 8.75 8.04 -3.65
CA VAL A 113 9.48 6.79 -3.86
C VAL A 113 9.85 6.17 -2.52
N MET A 114 9.82 4.85 -2.44
CA MET A 114 10.39 4.10 -1.33
C MET A 114 11.72 3.48 -1.77
N ILE A 115 12.70 3.55 -0.89
CA ILE A 115 13.95 2.79 -0.98
C ILE A 115 14.00 1.78 0.16
N ASP A 116 14.07 0.51 -0.20
CA ASP A 116 14.17 -0.60 0.75
C ASP A 116 15.60 -1.10 0.84
N GLY A 117 16.30 -0.64 1.87
CA GLY A 117 17.64 -1.11 2.25
C GLY A 117 17.63 -2.04 3.46
N SER A 118 16.47 -2.54 3.89
CA SER A 118 16.30 -3.31 5.13
C SER A 118 17.10 -4.62 5.16
N ALA A 119 17.39 -5.21 4.01
CA ALA A 119 18.23 -6.39 3.86
C ALA A 119 19.74 -6.11 3.94
N LEU A 120 20.15 -4.85 3.90
CA LEU A 120 21.55 -4.43 4.01
C LEU A 120 22.00 -4.30 5.46
N SER A 121 23.30 -4.00 5.67
CA SER A 121 23.74 -3.53 6.98
C SER A 121 23.07 -2.19 7.33
N TYR A 122 22.93 -1.89 8.62
CA TYR A 122 22.33 -0.63 9.07
C TYR A 122 23.01 0.61 8.45
N GLU A 123 24.33 0.63 8.39
CA GLU A 123 25.09 1.74 7.79
C GLU A 123 24.92 1.82 6.27
N ASP A 124 24.86 0.68 5.59
CA ASP A 124 24.61 0.65 4.14
C ASP A 124 23.18 1.07 3.80
N ASN A 125 22.18 0.68 4.62
CA ASN A 125 20.81 1.16 4.49
C ASN A 125 20.74 2.69 4.63
N ILE A 126 21.38 3.26 5.66
CA ILE A 126 21.46 4.71 5.83
C ILE A 126 22.11 5.38 4.62
N ALA A 127 23.25 4.86 4.16
CA ALA A 127 23.98 5.44 3.03
C ALA A 127 23.15 5.42 1.73
N LEU A 128 22.50 4.30 1.44
CA LEU A 128 21.63 4.15 0.27
C LEU A 128 20.39 5.06 0.37
N THR A 129 19.71 5.04 1.49
CA THR A 129 18.50 5.84 1.73
C THR A 129 18.80 7.34 1.63
N LYS A 130 19.88 7.80 2.27
CA LYS A 130 20.34 9.20 2.17
C LYS A 130 20.61 9.62 0.73
N LYS A 131 21.28 8.78 -0.06
CA LYS A 131 21.54 9.05 -1.48
C LYS A 131 20.27 9.26 -2.28
N VAL A 132 19.22 8.47 -2.01
CA VAL A 132 17.91 8.62 -2.66
C VAL A 132 17.23 9.91 -2.21
N VAL A 133 17.25 10.22 -0.91
CA VAL A 133 16.69 11.45 -0.34
C VAL A 133 17.34 12.69 -0.96
N GLU A 134 18.68 12.73 -1.00
CA GLU A 134 19.43 13.86 -1.58
C GLU A 134 19.10 14.10 -3.06
N TYR A 135 18.76 13.05 -3.80
CA TYR A 135 18.31 13.18 -5.19
C TYR A 135 16.84 13.63 -5.29
N ALA A 136 15.94 12.91 -4.63
CA ALA A 136 14.49 13.11 -4.75
C ALA A 136 14.03 14.49 -4.24
N HIS A 137 14.62 14.98 -3.16
CA HIS A 137 14.28 16.28 -2.57
C HIS A 137 14.62 17.47 -3.47
N GLN A 138 15.55 17.34 -4.44
CA GLN A 138 15.81 18.38 -5.43
C GLN A 138 14.59 18.67 -6.32
N PHE A 139 13.65 17.72 -6.39
CA PHE A 139 12.45 17.76 -7.23
C PHE A 139 11.16 17.79 -6.40
N ASP A 140 11.27 18.02 -5.09
CA ASP A 140 10.14 18.01 -4.14
C ASP A 140 9.41 16.65 -4.07
N VAL A 141 10.09 15.55 -4.41
CA VAL A 141 9.58 14.18 -4.32
C VAL A 141 9.87 13.63 -2.93
N THR A 142 8.86 13.06 -2.26
CA THR A 142 9.02 12.49 -0.92
C THR A 142 9.63 11.09 -0.96
N VAL A 143 10.37 10.76 0.09
CA VAL A 143 11.08 9.48 0.22
C VAL A 143 10.63 8.74 1.47
N GLU A 144 10.28 7.47 1.30
CA GLU A 144 10.03 6.50 2.34
C GLU A 144 11.25 5.60 2.50
N GLY A 145 11.69 5.39 3.74
CA GLY A 145 12.74 4.40 4.08
C GLY A 145 12.13 3.23 4.84
N GLU A 146 12.92 2.18 5.10
CA GLU A 146 12.50 1.02 5.87
C GLU A 146 13.51 0.63 6.96
N LEU A 147 12.99 0.34 8.16
CA LEU A 147 13.72 -0.28 9.26
C LEU A 147 12.99 -1.52 9.77
N GLY A 148 13.78 -2.55 10.04
CA GLY A 148 13.26 -3.90 10.29
C GLY A 148 13.14 -4.67 8.99
N VAL A 149 12.79 -5.96 9.07
CA VAL A 149 12.62 -6.85 7.91
C VAL A 149 11.26 -7.52 8.04
N LEU A 150 10.44 -7.39 7.00
CA LEU A 150 9.17 -8.09 6.92
C LEU A 150 9.37 -9.48 6.31
N ALA A 151 8.75 -10.50 6.89
CA ALA A 151 8.70 -11.83 6.30
C ALA A 151 7.69 -11.89 5.15
N GLY A 152 7.70 -13.00 4.39
CA GLY A 152 6.75 -13.27 3.31
C GLY A 152 7.30 -12.93 1.93
N VAL A 153 6.42 -13.05 0.92
CA VAL A 153 6.75 -12.85 -0.49
C VAL A 153 5.76 -11.87 -1.10
N GLU A 154 6.27 -10.79 -1.68
CA GLU A 154 5.50 -9.83 -2.47
C GLU A 154 6.34 -9.41 -3.66
N ASP A 155 5.88 -9.74 -4.86
CA ASP A 155 6.59 -9.56 -6.12
C ASP A 155 8.05 -10.06 -6.05
N GLU A 156 9.04 -9.16 -6.09
CA GLU A 156 10.48 -9.48 -6.02
C GLU A 156 11.04 -9.46 -4.58
N VAL A 157 10.25 -9.03 -3.60
CA VAL A 157 10.66 -9.00 -2.19
C VAL A 157 10.31 -10.31 -1.51
N SER A 158 11.29 -10.97 -0.92
CA SER A 158 11.06 -12.20 -0.15
C SER A 158 12.01 -12.28 1.05
N SER A 159 11.47 -12.66 2.20
CA SER A 159 12.26 -12.98 3.40
C SER A 159 11.59 -14.08 4.21
N ASP A 160 12.39 -15.05 4.63
CA ASP A 160 11.95 -16.10 5.56
C ASP A 160 12.02 -15.65 7.02
N VAL A 161 12.60 -14.48 7.28
CA VAL A 161 12.86 -13.97 8.63
C VAL A 161 12.16 -12.62 8.81
N CYS A 162 11.48 -12.47 9.97
CA CYS A 162 10.95 -11.19 10.42
C CYS A 162 11.87 -10.62 11.49
N HIS A 163 12.35 -9.39 11.28
CA HIS A 163 13.06 -8.63 12.30
C HIS A 163 12.25 -7.36 12.62
N TYR A 164 11.74 -7.28 13.84
CA TYR A 164 11.03 -6.10 14.29
C TYR A 164 11.93 -4.88 14.32
N THR A 165 11.36 -3.74 14.00
CA THR A 165 12.07 -2.46 14.11
C THR A 165 12.49 -2.20 15.53
N LYS A 166 13.74 -1.78 15.71
CA LYS A 166 14.26 -1.39 17.02
C LYS A 166 14.03 0.11 17.25
N PRO A 167 13.19 0.49 18.21
CA PRO A 167 12.87 1.90 18.44
C PRO A 167 14.08 2.79 18.70
N GLU A 168 15.15 2.24 19.27
CA GLU A 168 16.40 2.97 19.53
C GLU A 168 17.15 3.39 18.26
N GLU A 169 16.96 2.67 17.14
CA GLU A 169 17.60 2.99 15.86
C GLU A 169 16.84 4.06 15.06
N VAL A 170 15.56 4.29 15.36
CA VAL A 170 14.66 5.14 14.53
C VAL A 170 15.11 6.60 14.49
N ILE A 171 15.48 7.20 15.63
CA ILE A 171 15.91 8.59 15.70
C ILE A 171 17.18 8.81 14.86
N ASP A 172 18.16 7.92 15.02
CA ASP A 172 19.43 8.01 14.29
C ASP A 172 19.19 7.86 12.79
N PHE A 173 18.42 6.84 12.38
CA PHE A 173 18.09 6.61 10.97
C PHE A 173 17.41 7.82 10.32
N VAL A 174 16.31 8.30 10.91
CA VAL A 174 15.56 9.44 10.38
C VAL A 174 16.43 10.71 10.30
N SER A 175 17.22 10.99 11.34
CA SER A 175 18.07 12.18 11.39
C SER A 175 19.22 12.15 10.38
N ARG A 176 19.79 10.96 10.13
CA ARG A 176 20.93 10.78 9.21
C ARG A 176 20.52 10.68 7.75
N THR A 177 19.35 10.13 7.47
CA THR A 177 18.83 9.94 6.12
C THR A 177 17.99 11.11 5.62
N GLY A 178 17.21 11.73 6.48
CA GLY A 178 16.27 12.79 6.13
C GLY A 178 15.02 12.30 5.39
N VAL A 179 14.62 11.05 5.56
CA VAL A 179 13.38 10.48 4.97
C VAL A 179 12.13 11.24 5.42
N ASP A 180 11.11 11.27 4.58
CA ASP A 180 9.83 11.91 4.86
C ASP A 180 8.87 10.98 5.62
N SER A 181 9.05 9.66 5.51
CA SER A 181 8.29 8.64 6.23
C SER A 181 9.11 7.37 6.43
N LEU A 182 8.69 6.54 7.38
CA LEU A 182 9.40 5.32 7.74
C LEU A 182 8.46 4.13 7.80
N ALA A 183 8.73 3.13 6.95
CA ALA A 183 8.15 1.80 7.07
C ALA A 183 8.79 1.04 8.23
N ILE A 184 7.96 0.42 9.06
CA ILE A 184 8.38 -0.34 10.24
C ILE A 184 7.84 -1.76 10.21
N SER A 185 8.57 -2.66 10.86
CA SER A 185 8.16 -4.05 11.07
C SER A 185 7.69 -4.23 12.51
N ILE A 186 6.40 -4.52 12.69
CA ILE A 186 5.75 -4.78 13.98
C ILE A 186 4.91 -6.06 13.96
N GLY A 187 5.22 -7.00 13.05
CA GLY A 187 4.52 -8.27 12.91
C GLY A 187 3.59 -8.36 11.71
N THR A 188 3.62 -7.41 10.79
CA THR A 188 3.02 -7.56 9.46
C THR A 188 3.91 -8.42 8.57
N SER A 189 3.36 -8.97 7.48
CA SER A 189 4.07 -9.85 6.55
C SER A 189 3.51 -9.69 5.13
N HIS A 190 4.35 -9.88 4.11
CA HIS A 190 3.96 -9.79 2.71
C HIS A 190 3.11 -10.98 2.23
N GLY A 191 2.35 -10.81 1.15
CA GLY A 191 1.57 -11.85 0.50
C GLY A 191 0.26 -12.21 1.21
N ALA A 192 -0.39 -13.29 0.75
CA ALA A 192 -1.66 -13.79 1.30
C ALA A 192 -1.47 -14.84 2.41
N TYR A 193 -0.27 -15.36 2.58
CA TYR A 193 0.12 -16.33 3.62
C TYR A 193 1.02 -15.64 4.64
N LYS A 194 0.45 -14.66 5.35
CA LYS A 194 1.21 -13.82 6.28
C LYS A 194 1.71 -14.55 7.52
N PHE A 195 1.01 -15.62 7.89
CA PHE A 195 1.29 -16.44 9.06
C PHE A 195 1.13 -17.91 8.72
N THR A 196 1.97 -18.76 9.30
CA THR A 196 1.76 -20.21 9.24
C THR A 196 0.64 -20.62 10.20
N PRO A 197 -0.04 -21.78 9.97
CA PRO A 197 -1.05 -22.27 10.91
C PRO A 197 -0.54 -22.44 12.36
N GLU A 198 0.77 -22.72 12.54
CA GLU A 198 1.40 -22.88 13.84
C GLU A 198 1.58 -21.55 14.59
N GLN A 199 1.69 -20.45 13.86
CA GLN A 199 1.77 -19.09 14.42
C GLN A 199 0.40 -18.56 14.83
N CYS A 200 -0.68 -19.16 14.33
CA CYS A 200 -2.05 -18.75 14.57
C CYS A 200 -2.71 -19.57 15.67
N THR A 201 -3.70 -18.98 16.31
CA THR A 201 -4.69 -19.72 17.07
C THR A 201 -5.90 -20.04 16.19
N ARG A 202 -6.79 -20.96 16.60
CA ARG A 202 -8.05 -21.21 15.89
C ARG A 202 -9.22 -20.68 16.70
N ASP A 203 -10.06 -19.89 16.06
CA ASP A 203 -11.32 -19.47 16.68
C ASP A 203 -12.19 -20.69 16.94
N PRO A 204 -12.61 -20.92 18.18
CA PRO A 204 -13.34 -22.15 18.57
C PRO A 204 -14.77 -22.24 17.95
N LYS A 205 -15.32 -21.12 17.46
CA LYS A 205 -16.67 -21.09 16.88
C LYS A 205 -16.64 -21.28 15.37
N THR A 206 -15.65 -20.63 14.70
CA THR A 206 -15.59 -20.62 13.23
C THR A 206 -14.55 -21.58 12.67
N GLY A 207 -13.59 -22.05 13.49
CA GLY A 207 -12.45 -22.86 13.07
C GLY A 207 -11.40 -22.08 12.24
N LYS A 208 -11.61 -20.79 11.98
CA LYS A 208 -10.71 -19.95 11.19
C LYS A 208 -9.43 -19.64 11.97
N LEU A 209 -8.34 -19.41 11.22
CA LEU A 209 -7.08 -18.99 11.79
C LEU A 209 -7.17 -17.54 12.30
N VAL A 210 -6.64 -17.30 13.48
CA VAL A 210 -6.52 -15.99 14.10
C VAL A 210 -5.04 -15.69 14.29
N PRO A 211 -4.48 -14.71 13.59
CA PRO A 211 -3.07 -14.37 13.69
C PRO A 211 -2.73 -13.74 15.03
N PRO A 212 -1.42 -13.70 15.40
CA PRO A 212 -0.98 -13.01 16.59
C PRO A 212 -1.23 -11.49 16.47
N PRO A 213 -1.33 -10.77 17.60
CA PRO A 213 -1.47 -9.33 17.57
C PRO A 213 -0.18 -8.66 17.07
N LEU A 214 -0.34 -7.48 16.43
CA LEU A 214 0.79 -6.62 16.10
C LEU A 214 1.47 -6.10 17.39
N ALA A 215 2.78 -5.87 17.31
CA ALA A 215 3.58 -5.34 18.43
C ALA A 215 3.35 -3.82 18.58
N PHE A 216 2.19 -3.43 19.11
CA PHE A 216 1.85 -2.03 19.33
C PHE A 216 2.75 -1.32 20.33
N ASP A 217 3.35 -2.05 21.27
CA ASP A 217 4.36 -1.54 22.20
C ASP A 217 5.56 -0.93 21.48
N ILE A 218 6.02 -1.56 20.39
CA ILE A 218 7.07 -1.01 19.52
C ILE A 218 6.61 0.28 18.85
N LEU A 219 5.38 0.31 18.31
CA LEU A 219 4.82 1.50 17.67
C LEU A 219 4.69 2.64 18.69
N ASP A 220 4.20 2.36 19.90
CA ASP A 220 4.03 3.34 20.96
C ASP A 220 5.39 3.93 21.38
N GLU A 221 6.44 3.10 21.51
CA GLU A 221 7.80 3.57 21.83
C GLU A 221 8.39 4.43 20.69
N ILE A 222 8.18 4.04 19.43
CA ILE A 222 8.59 4.86 18.27
C ILE A 222 7.90 6.22 18.31
N MET A 223 6.60 6.26 18.57
CA MET A 223 5.83 7.52 18.66
C MET A 223 6.33 8.44 19.77
N GLU A 224 6.77 7.89 20.90
CA GLU A 224 7.39 8.66 21.98
C GLU A 224 8.73 9.27 21.56
N LYS A 225 9.52 8.54 20.78
CA LYS A 225 10.87 8.96 20.35
C LYS A 225 10.83 10.01 19.24
N ILE A 226 9.90 9.88 18.30
CA ILE A 226 9.75 10.78 17.13
C ILE A 226 8.28 11.23 16.97
N PRO A 227 7.76 12.03 17.90
CA PRO A 227 6.35 12.40 17.92
C PRO A 227 5.96 13.16 16.63
N GLY A 228 4.87 12.70 16.01
CA GLY A 228 4.34 13.31 14.78
C GLY A 228 5.11 12.96 13.49
N PHE A 229 6.09 12.08 13.55
CA PHE A 229 6.77 11.59 12.35
C PHE A 229 5.90 10.53 11.63
N PRO A 230 5.81 10.57 10.27
CA PRO A 230 4.98 9.65 9.51
C PRO A 230 5.50 8.21 9.54
N ILE A 231 4.66 7.30 10.04
CA ILE A 231 4.92 5.85 10.07
C ILE A 231 4.06 5.15 9.04
N VAL A 232 4.64 4.12 8.42
CA VAL A 232 4.02 3.32 7.36
C VAL A 232 4.00 1.85 7.76
N LEU A 233 2.92 1.15 7.40
CA LEU A 233 2.83 -0.31 7.53
C LEU A 233 2.73 -0.96 6.15
N HIS A 234 3.72 -1.80 5.86
CA HIS A 234 3.74 -2.75 4.75
C HIS A 234 3.16 -4.11 5.17
N GLY A 235 2.92 -4.99 4.20
CA GLY A 235 2.42 -6.34 4.47
C GLY A 235 1.08 -6.36 5.21
N SER A 236 0.22 -5.38 5.01
CA SER A 236 -0.95 -5.10 5.85
C SER A 236 -2.30 -5.49 5.22
N SER A 237 -2.32 -6.22 4.12
CA SER A 237 -3.58 -6.75 3.56
C SER A 237 -4.28 -7.66 4.56
N SER A 238 -5.61 -7.55 4.66
CA SER A 238 -6.41 -8.33 5.62
C SER A 238 -6.78 -9.73 5.14
N VAL A 239 -6.57 -10.02 3.85
CA VAL A 239 -6.91 -11.29 3.21
C VAL A 239 -8.37 -11.67 3.51
N PRO A 240 -9.36 -10.91 2.98
CA PRO A 240 -10.76 -11.14 3.29
C PRO A 240 -11.19 -12.57 2.94
N GLN A 241 -11.66 -13.30 3.95
CA GLN A 241 -11.96 -14.72 3.84
C GLN A 241 -13.08 -15.02 2.84
N GLU A 242 -13.97 -14.07 2.59
CA GLU A 242 -15.01 -14.19 1.57
C GLU A 242 -14.44 -14.38 0.17
N TYR A 243 -13.35 -13.69 -0.18
CA TYR A 243 -12.70 -13.85 -1.49
C TYR A 243 -11.90 -15.14 -1.56
N VAL A 244 -11.26 -15.53 -0.47
CA VAL A 244 -10.56 -16.82 -0.36
C VAL A 244 -11.54 -17.98 -0.56
N ASP A 245 -12.70 -17.92 0.10
CA ASP A 245 -13.76 -18.94 0.01
C ASP A 245 -14.29 -19.04 -1.43
N ILE A 246 -14.60 -17.90 -2.10
CA ILE A 246 -15.03 -17.87 -3.51
C ILE A 246 -13.95 -18.46 -4.44
N ILE A 247 -12.67 -18.08 -4.25
CA ILE A 247 -11.58 -18.60 -5.06
C ILE A 247 -11.48 -20.12 -4.92
N ASN A 248 -11.56 -20.64 -3.70
CA ASN A 248 -11.46 -22.08 -3.42
C ASN A 248 -12.67 -22.83 -3.96
N GLU A 249 -13.89 -22.28 -3.83
CA GLU A 249 -15.13 -22.86 -4.36
C GLU A 249 -15.09 -23.00 -5.89
N TYR A 250 -14.53 -21.99 -6.57
CA TYR A 250 -14.50 -21.97 -8.04
C TYR A 250 -13.14 -22.39 -8.64
N GLY A 251 -12.55 -23.44 -8.07
CA GLY A 251 -11.40 -24.14 -8.64
C GLY A 251 -10.04 -23.54 -8.33
N GLY A 252 -9.95 -22.61 -7.36
CA GLY A 252 -8.69 -22.16 -6.80
C GLY A 252 -8.18 -23.09 -5.70
N LYS A 253 -7.00 -22.75 -5.15
CA LYS A 253 -6.40 -23.48 -4.05
C LYS A 253 -5.60 -22.53 -3.18
N LEU A 254 -6.26 -21.93 -2.20
CA LEU A 254 -5.67 -21.02 -1.22
C LEU A 254 -5.96 -21.54 0.20
N PRO A 255 -5.37 -22.69 0.60
CA PRO A 255 -5.56 -23.21 1.95
C PRO A 255 -4.85 -22.29 2.97
N ASP A 256 -5.46 -22.11 4.13
CA ASP A 256 -4.88 -21.40 5.28
C ASP A 256 -4.39 -19.96 4.99
N ALA A 257 -4.87 -19.32 3.91
CA ALA A 257 -4.58 -17.92 3.65
C ALA A 257 -5.19 -17.03 4.74
N VAL A 258 -4.37 -16.21 5.39
CA VAL A 258 -4.77 -15.34 6.50
C VAL A 258 -3.96 -14.04 6.48
N GLY A 259 -4.63 -12.93 6.78
CA GLY A 259 -4.05 -11.59 6.78
C GLY A 259 -4.10 -10.91 8.15
N ILE A 260 -3.85 -9.61 8.16
CA ILE A 260 -3.89 -8.79 9.38
C ILE A 260 -5.35 -8.46 9.70
N PRO A 261 -5.83 -8.68 10.94
CA PRO A 261 -7.17 -8.29 11.35
C PRO A 261 -7.43 -6.79 11.16
N GLU A 262 -8.56 -6.44 10.56
CA GLU A 262 -8.88 -5.04 10.21
C GLU A 262 -9.00 -4.13 11.44
N GLU A 263 -9.44 -4.67 12.58
CA GLU A 263 -9.47 -3.93 13.84
C GLU A 263 -8.06 -3.52 14.33
N GLN A 264 -7.02 -4.31 14.03
CA GLN A 264 -5.64 -3.95 14.33
C GLN A 264 -5.13 -2.86 13.39
N LEU A 265 -5.47 -2.93 12.10
CA LEU A 265 -5.17 -1.87 11.14
C LEU A 265 -5.90 -0.56 11.52
N ARG A 266 -7.17 -0.65 11.93
CA ARG A 266 -7.93 0.50 12.42
C ARG A 266 -7.33 1.10 13.69
N LYS A 267 -6.81 0.27 14.59
CA LYS A 267 -6.08 0.74 15.78
C LYS A 267 -4.80 1.46 15.36
N ALA A 268 -4.01 0.89 14.45
CA ALA A 268 -2.77 1.49 13.96
C ALA A 268 -3.02 2.85 13.26
N SER A 269 -4.07 2.95 12.43
CA SER A 269 -4.41 4.20 11.73
C SER A 269 -4.86 5.35 12.64
N LYS A 270 -5.19 5.07 13.90
CA LYS A 270 -5.48 6.09 14.93
C LYS A 270 -4.25 6.58 15.68
N SER A 271 -3.07 6.10 15.32
CA SER A 271 -1.78 6.48 15.90
C SER A 271 -0.92 7.24 14.88
N ALA A 272 0.40 7.10 14.88
CA ALA A 272 1.28 7.72 13.89
C ALA A 272 1.32 6.99 12.52
N VAL A 273 0.61 5.88 12.37
CA VAL A 273 0.52 5.18 11.09
C VAL A 273 -0.36 5.98 10.13
N CYS A 274 0.28 6.64 9.17
CA CYS A 274 -0.37 7.54 8.22
C CYS A 274 -0.54 6.95 6.82
N LYS A 275 0.07 5.79 6.54
CA LYS A 275 -0.03 5.04 5.28
C LYS A 275 -0.11 3.55 5.59
N ILE A 276 -1.03 2.85 4.94
CA ILE A 276 -1.17 1.40 5.02
C ILE A 276 -1.23 0.81 3.62
N ASN A 277 -0.31 -0.14 3.34
CA ASN A 277 -0.21 -0.81 2.04
C ASN A 277 -1.22 -1.94 1.92
N ILE A 278 -1.97 -1.95 0.81
CA ILE A 278 -2.99 -2.96 0.49
C ILE A 278 -2.79 -3.41 -0.96
N ASP A 279 -2.34 -4.65 -1.14
CA ASP A 279 -2.15 -5.29 -2.44
C ASP A 279 -2.94 -6.60 -2.54
N SER A 280 -2.63 -7.59 -1.68
CA SER A 280 -3.24 -8.94 -1.77
C SER A 280 -4.76 -8.91 -1.79
N ASP A 281 -5.40 -7.98 -1.06
CA ASP A 281 -6.86 -7.89 -1.00
C ASP A 281 -7.47 -7.56 -2.37
N SER A 282 -6.84 -6.68 -3.15
CA SER A 282 -7.29 -6.36 -4.51
C SER A 282 -7.07 -7.51 -5.49
N ARG A 283 -5.93 -8.20 -5.38
CA ARG A 283 -5.65 -9.41 -6.18
C ARG A 283 -6.67 -10.52 -5.90
N LEU A 284 -7.05 -10.71 -4.63
CA LEU A 284 -8.06 -11.69 -4.22
C LEU A 284 -9.46 -11.31 -4.74
N ALA A 285 -9.88 -10.06 -4.57
CA ALA A 285 -11.19 -9.61 -5.06
C ALA A 285 -11.31 -9.75 -6.59
N PHE A 286 -10.28 -9.32 -7.33
CA PHE A 286 -10.23 -9.49 -8.78
C PHE A 286 -10.36 -10.96 -9.18
N THR A 287 -9.53 -11.83 -8.59
CA THR A 287 -9.47 -13.27 -8.91
C THR A 287 -10.79 -13.97 -8.56
N ALA A 288 -11.38 -13.65 -7.42
CA ALA A 288 -12.67 -14.20 -6.98
C ALA A 288 -13.78 -13.91 -8.00
N ALA A 289 -13.91 -12.64 -8.42
CA ALA A 289 -14.92 -12.23 -9.38
C ALA A 289 -14.73 -12.90 -10.76
N VAL A 290 -13.50 -12.92 -11.28
CA VAL A 290 -13.19 -13.55 -12.58
C VAL A 290 -13.49 -15.04 -12.54
N ARG A 291 -13.09 -15.77 -11.49
CA ARG A 291 -13.37 -17.20 -11.34
C ARG A 291 -14.86 -17.47 -11.27
N LYS A 292 -15.60 -16.64 -10.52
CA LYS A 292 -17.06 -16.76 -10.43
C LYS A 292 -17.72 -16.60 -11.80
N VAL A 293 -17.31 -15.62 -12.62
CA VAL A 293 -17.86 -15.43 -13.96
C VAL A 293 -17.58 -16.65 -14.83
N PHE A 294 -16.38 -17.21 -14.85
CA PHE A 294 -16.06 -18.39 -15.66
C PHE A 294 -16.76 -19.66 -15.16
N HIS A 295 -17.06 -19.76 -13.85
CA HIS A 295 -17.88 -20.83 -13.33
C HIS A 295 -19.34 -20.70 -13.79
N ASP A 296 -19.95 -19.53 -13.58
CA ASP A 296 -21.36 -19.28 -13.87
C ASP A 296 -21.65 -19.24 -15.39
N LYS A 297 -20.66 -18.83 -16.17
CA LYS A 297 -20.73 -18.65 -17.62
C LYS A 297 -19.48 -19.21 -18.30
N PRO A 298 -19.33 -20.55 -18.36
CA PRO A 298 -18.09 -21.16 -18.86
C PRO A 298 -17.76 -20.88 -20.33
N GLY A 299 -18.73 -20.38 -21.12
CA GLY A 299 -18.51 -19.92 -22.49
C GLY A 299 -18.15 -18.46 -22.65
N GLU A 300 -18.01 -17.71 -21.55
CA GLU A 300 -17.67 -16.28 -21.63
C GLU A 300 -16.21 -16.09 -22.04
N PHE A 301 -15.96 -15.21 -23.01
CA PHE A 301 -14.62 -14.88 -23.52
C PHE A 301 -14.40 -13.39 -23.77
N ASP A 302 -15.39 -12.52 -23.51
CA ASP A 302 -15.25 -11.09 -23.62
C ASP A 302 -14.62 -10.51 -22.34
N PRO A 303 -13.40 -9.93 -22.38
CA PRO A 303 -12.74 -9.36 -21.20
C PRO A 303 -13.62 -8.38 -20.42
N ARG A 304 -14.44 -7.58 -21.10
CA ARG A 304 -15.35 -6.62 -20.43
C ARG A 304 -16.38 -7.30 -19.55
N LYS A 305 -16.71 -8.57 -19.83
CA LYS A 305 -17.75 -9.35 -19.12
C LYS A 305 -17.20 -10.04 -17.88
N TYR A 306 -15.89 -10.29 -17.79
CA TYR A 306 -15.27 -10.86 -16.59
C TYR A 306 -14.41 -9.86 -15.82
N CYS A 307 -13.78 -8.88 -16.48
CA CYS A 307 -13.08 -7.81 -15.80
C CYS A 307 -14.04 -6.74 -15.22
N GLY A 308 -15.21 -6.50 -15.85
CA GLY A 308 -16.21 -5.58 -15.33
C GLY A 308 -16.65 -5.91 -13.91
N PRO A 309 -17.22 -7.12 -13.67
CA PRO A 309 -17.57 -7.57 -12.31
C PRO A 309 -16.37 -7.57 -11.33
N ALA A 310 -15.15 -7.86 -11.82
CA ALA A 310 -13.94 -7.79 -11.00
C ALA A 310 -13.66 -6.35 -10.54
N ARG A 311 -13.76 -5.37 -11.44
CA ARG A 311 -13.63 -3.95 -11.13
C ARG A 311 -14.67 -3.50 -10.10
N ASP A 312 -15.92 -3.92 -10.26
CA ASP A 312 -17.02 -3.54 -9.36
C ASP A 312 -16.81 -4.12 -7.95
N LEU A 313 -16.34 -5.36 -7.86
CA LEU A 313 -16.02 -5.98 -6.56
C LEU A 313 -14.82 -5.32 -5.88
N MET A 314 -13.77 -4.99 -6.64
CA MET A 314 -12.63 -4.24 -6.10
C MET A 314 -13.04 -2.85 -5.62
N GLU A 315 -13.90 -2.13 -6.35
CA GLU A 315 -14.41 -0.82 -5.92
C GLU A 315 -15.10 -0.90 -4.57
N GLN A 316 -15.94 -1.92 -4.33
CA GLN A 316 -16.58 -2.15 -3.04
C GLN A 316 -15.56 -2.42 -1.94
N MET A 317 -14.56 -3.26 -2.21
CA MET A 317 -13.48 -3.57 -1.27
C MET A 317 -12.68 -2.29 -0.92
N TYR A 318 -12.30 -1.46 -1.90
CA TYR A 318 -11.60 -0.22 -1.64
C TYR A 318 -12.43 0.77 -0.81
N LYS A 319 -13.73 0.89 -1.08
CA LYS A 319 -14.64 1.71 -0.26
C LYS A 319 -14.69 1.25 1.18
N HIS A 320 -14.81 -0.06 1.41
CA HIS A 320 -14.75 -0.64 2.75
C HIS A 320 -13.43 -0.29 3.46
N LYS A 321 -12.29 -0.47 2.78
CA LYS A 321 -10.97 -0.10 3.35
C LYS A 321 -10.89 1.38 3.71
N ILE A 322 -11.33 2.26 2.84
CA ILE A 322 -11.31 3.71 3.06
C ILE A 322 -12.15 4.09 4.28
N ILE A 323 -13.37 3.58 4.40
CA ILE A 323 -14.32 3.97 5.46
C ILE A 323 -13.99 3.25 6.78
N ASP A 324 -14.03 1.92 6.76
CA ASP A 324 -14.12 1.12 7.98
C ASP A 324 -12.74 0.81 8.58
N VAL A 325 -11.72 0.67 7.73
CA VAL A 325 -10.37 0.29 8.17
C VAL A 325 -9.47 1.50 8.36
N LEU A 326 -9.38 2.39 7.38
CA LEU A 326 -8.44 3.51 7.38
C LEU A 326 -9.03 4.81 7.90
N GLY A 327 -10.34 5.03 7.68
CA GLY A 327 -11.06 6.24 8.10
C GLY A 327 -10.64 7.48 7.32
N SER A 328 -10.28 7.31 6.04
CA SER A 328 -9.78 8.38 5.16
C SER A 328 -10.87 9.01 4.30
N ASP A 329 -12.13 8.61 4.45
CA ASP A 329 -13.27 9.23 3.77
C ASP A 329 -13.43 10.69 4.19
N ASN A 330 -13.79 11.56 3.23
CA ASN A 330 -13.95 13.00 3.41
C ASN A 330 -12.70 13.70 3.99
N LYS A 331 -11.49 13.24 3.60
CA LYS A 331 -10.20 13.76 4.11
C LYS A 331 -9.37 14.51 3.06
N LEU A 332 -9.91 14.81 1.87
CA LEU A 332 -9.26 15.73 0.95
C LEU A 332 -9.02 17.09 1.61
N ALA A 333 -7.95 17.77 1.21
CA ALA A 333 -7.68 19.13 1.66
C ALA A 333 -8.89 20.03 1.34
N GLN A 334 -9.34 20.81 2.32
CA GLN A 334 -10.29 21.86 2.07
C GLN A 334 -9.49 23.01 1.43
N LEU A 335 -9.83 23.35 0.20
CA LEU A 335 -9.30 24.54 -0.45
C LEU A 335 -10.26 25.69 -0.08
N ASP A 336 -9.71 26.67 0.64
CA ASP A 336 -10.40 27.92 0.99
C ASP A 336 -10.72 28.74 -0.29
#